data_54a9470f155b5e9be20dcfb00d29b354
#
_entry.id   54a9470f155b5e9be20dcfb00d29b354
#
_cell.length_a   1.000
_cell.length_b   1.000
_cell.length_c   1.000
_cell.angle_alpha   90.00
_cell.angle_beta   90.00
_cell.angle_gamma   90.00
#
_symmetry.space_group_name_H-M   'P 1'
#
loop_
_entity.id
_entity.type
_entity.pdbx_description
1 polymer ?
#
loop_
_entity_poly.entity_id
_entity_poly.type
_entity_poly.pdbx_seq_one_letter_code
_entity_poly.pdbx_strand_id
1 'polypeptide(L)'
;MIHKELIAQVGATTLVHVVTQLSIQAQGDQARAEVRSYASEQSFINGHGNLDNTNIIVPLQGLAGPIIDHVEAWLVSAAESKFAGGTIVPHGPIDLAANKARKIAVLNSCCSLAIMNGFKSDALGEPYYYPAKKQDQDNLVASVTDSLIPNLPEDWTTPFWCMDNTDAWAFRPHTAAQIQQVGREGKAATLAAMSKNEQLRQQVDAATQEQLDAIVW
;
A
#
# COMPACT_ATOMS: atom_id res chain seq x y z
N MET A 1 17.76 16.62 -2.35
CA MET A 1 16.66 17.51 -2.81
C MET A 1 17.28 18.78 -3.38
N ILE A 2 16.80 19.23 -4.54
CA ILE A 2 17.33 20.40 -5.24
C ILE A 2 16.32 21.54 -5.15
N HIS A 3 16.74 22.70 -4.69
CA HIS A 3 15.95 23.93 -4.71
C HIS A 3 16.35 24.79 -5.91
N LYS A 4 15.41 24.99 -6.80
CA LYS A 4 15.53 25.87 -7.97
C LYS A 4 14.14 26.27 -8.45
N GLU A 5 13.97 27.53 -8.84
CA GLU A 5 12.73 27.97 -9.48
C GLU A 5 12.73 27.55 -10.94
N LEU A 6 11.72 26.79 -11.35
CA LEU A 6 11.48 26.36 -12.73
C LEU A 6 9.99 26.50 -13.05
N ILE A 7 9.69 26.64 -14.34
CA ILE A 7 8.31 26.60 -14.83
C ILE A 7 8.03 25.21 -15.37
N ALA A 8 7.05 24.52 -14.80
CA ALA A 8 6.58 23.21 -15.26
C ALA A 8 5.88 23.33 -16.63
N GLN A 9 5.73 22.21 -17.34
CA GLN A 9 5.02 22.16 -18.62
C GLN A 9 3.57 22.67 -18.54
N VAL A 10 2.95 22.55 -17.37
CA VAL A 10 1.59 23.06 -17.11
C VAL A 10 1.56 24.57 -16.78
N GLY A 11 2.69 25.26 -16.89
CA GLY A 11 2.79 26.70 -16.62
C GLY A 11 2.89 27.09 -15.13
N ALA A 12 2.91 26.14 -14.23
CA ALA A 12 3.03 26.40 -12.79
C ALA A 12 4.50 26.49 -12.36
N THR A 13 4.79 27.36 -11.38
CA THR A 13 6.12 27.46 -10.79
C THR A 13 6.39 26.26 -9.88
N THR A 14 7.57 25.64 -10.04
CA THR A 14 8.09 24.60 -9.17
C THR A 14 9.36 25.11 -8.46
N LEU A 15 9.51 24.79 -7.19
CA LEU A 15 10.64 25.26 -6.37
C LEU A 15 11.49 24.10 -5.86
N VAL A 16 10.94 22.91 -5.74
CA VAL A 16 11.58 21.74 -5.14
C VAL A 16 11.56 20.58 -6.11
N HIS A 17 12.75 19.97 -6.30
CA HIS A 17 12.95 18.85 -7.22
C HIS A 17 13.60 17.70 -6.46
N VAL A 18 13.01 16.52 -6.55
CA VAL A 18 13.42 15.33 -5.81
C VAL A 18 13.71 14.20 -6.78
N VAL A 19 14.88 13.60 -6.68
CA VAL A 19 15.19 12.35 -7.37
C VAL A 19 14.40 11.24 -6.69
N THR A 20 13.40 10.69 -7.38
CA THR A 20 12.46 9.70 -6.83
C THR A 20 12.78 8.28 -7.25
N GLN A 21 13.50 8.14 -8.35
CA GLN A 21 13.91 6.83 -8.86
C GLN A 21 15.28 6.94 -9.54
N LEU A 22 16.12 5.92 -9.30
CA LEU A 22 17.41 5.74 -9.99
C LEU A 22 17.44 4.33 -10.57
N SER A 23 17.85 4.22 -11.83
CA SER A 23 18.14 2.96 -12.46
C SER A 23 19.50 3.03 -13.15
N ILE A 24 20.38 2.07 -12.82
CA ILE A 24 21.71 1.96 -13.47
C ILE A 24 21.53 1.19 -14.78
N GLN A 25 22.12 1.68 -15.87
CA GLN A 25 22.12 0.99 -17.15
C GLN A 25 23.04 -0.23 -17.09
N ALA A 26 22.76 -1.22 -17.93
CA ALA A 26 23.46 -2.51 -17.92
C ALA A 26 24.99 -2.42 -18.07
N GLN A 27 25.52 -1.35 -18.67
CA GLN A 27 26.96 -1.11 -18.81
C GLN A 27 27.59 -0.45 -17.58
N GLY A 28 26.77 0.02 -16.60
CA GLY A 28 27.23 0.55 -15.32
C GLY A 28 27.89 1.95 -15.37
N ASP A 29 27.90 2.62 -16.52
CA ASP A 29 28.54 3.92 -16.73
C ASP A 29 27.58 5.10 -16.65
N GLN A 30 26.27 4.84 -16.61
CA GLN A 30 25.22 5.84 -16.57
C GLN A 30 24.08 5.40 -15.65
N ALA A 31 23.44 6.39 -15.03
CA ALA A 31 22.18 6.22 -14.32
C ALA A 31 21.07 7.03 -14.99
N ARG A 32 19.86 6.46 -15.05
CA ARG A 32 18.66 7.23 -15.35
C ARG A 32 18.07 7.70 -14.04
N ALA A 33 17.94 9.00 -13.87
CA ALA A 33 17.27 9.65 -12.74
C ALA A 33 15.89 10.14 -13.15
N GLU A 34 14.87 9.74 -12.40
CA GLU A 34 13.54 10.37 -12.44
C GLU A 34 13.49 11.48 -11.39
N VAL A 35 13.26 12.70 -11.84
CA VAL A 35 13.18 13.89 -10.96
C VAL A 35 11.75 14.42 -11.00
N ARG A 36 11.08 14.42 -9.85
CA ARG A 36 9.76 15.00 -9.68
C ARG A 36 9.85 16.40 -9.10
N SER A 37 9.07 17.31 -9.64
CA SER A 37 9.08 18.72 -9.29
C SER A 37 7.79 19.11 -8.58
N TYR A 38 7.92 19.83 -7.48
CA TYR A 38 6.83 20.24 -6.60
C TYR A 38 6.79 21.76 -6.43
N ALA A 39 5.62 22.31 -6.13
CA ALA A 39 5.44 23.74 -5.88
C ALA A 39 6.24 24.22 -4.66
N SER A 40 6.38 23.37 -3.65
CA SER A 40 7.12 23.69 -2.41
C SER A 40 7.58 22.41 -1.72
N GLU A 41 8.50 22.54 -0.75
CA GLU A 41 8.91 21.43 0.11
C GLU A 41 7.72 20.87 0.90
N GLN A 42 6.82 21.72 1.38
CA GLN A 42 5.62 21.30 2.09
C GLN A 42 4.68 20.46 1.18
N SER A 43 4.59 20.79 -0.11
CA SER A 43 3.82 19.99 -1.09
C SER A 43 4.42 18.60 -1.26
N PHE A 44 5.75 18.48 -1.28
CA PHE A 44 6.44 17.18 -1.31
C PHE A 44 6.21 16.40 -0.01
N ILE A 45 6.43 17.01 1.15
CA ILE A 45 6.25 16.37 2.48
C ILE A 45 4.82 15.89 2.67
N ASN A 46 3.83 16.68 2.27
CA ASN A 46 2.41 16.33 2.39
C ASN A 46 1.94 15.28 1.38
N GLY A 47 2.82 14.80 0.49
CA GLY A 47 2.46 13.82 -0.53
C GLY A 47 1.53 14.36 -1.62
N HIS A 48 1.50 15.68 -1.84
CA HIS A 48 0.77 16.26 -2.96
C HIS A 48 1.38 15.81 -4.29
N GLY A 49 0.56 15.74 -5.34
CA GLY A 49 1.04 15.36 -6.67
C GLY A 49 2.15 16.30 -7.17
N ASN A 50 3.14 15.73 -7.86
CA ASN A 50 4.15 16.52 -8.54
C ASN A 50 3.54 17.29 -9.72
N LEU A 51 4.13 18.46 -10.01
CA LEU A 51 3.72 19.32 -11.12
C LEU A 51 4.46 19.01 -12.42
N ASP A 52 5.63 18.37 -12.32
CA ASP A 52 6.44 17.96 -13.48
C ASP A 52 7.25 16.70 -13.16
N ASN A 53 7.55 15.92 -14.19
CA ASN A 53 8.37 14.72 -14.11
C ASN A 53 9.40 14.73 -15.23
N THR A 54 10.68 14.61 -14.89
CA THR A 54 11.79 14.67 -15.83
C THR A 54 12.67 13.46 -15.68
N ASN A 55 12.97 12.79 -16.79
CA ASN A 55 13.95 11.71 -16.85
C ASN A 55 15.27 12.25 -17.42
N ILE A 56 16.36 12.07 -16.70
CA ILE A 56 17.69 12.54 -17.09
C ILE A 56 18.67 11.37 -17.02
N ILE A 57 19.57 11.30 -18.01
CA ILE A 57 20.71 10.40 -17.99
C ILE A 57 21.88 11.11 -17.34
N VAL A 58 22.44 10.51 -16.31
CA VAL A 58 23.58 11.05 -15.54
C VAL A 58 24.76 10.10 -15.72
N PRO A 59 25.91 10.60 -16.19
CA PRO A 59 27.14 9.80 -16.24
C PRO A 59 27.64 9.48 -14.83
N LEU A 60 28.13 8.27 -14.63
CA LEU A 60 28.65 7.80 -13.34
C LEU A 60 30.17 7.84 -13.26
N GLN A 61 30.84 8.48 -14.24
CA GLN A 61 32.29 8.67 -14.19
C GLN A 61 32.67 9.53 -12.98
N GLY A 62 33.67 9.07 -12.22
CA GLY A 62 34.10 9.78 -11.00
C GLY A 62 33.16 9.59 -9.80
N LEU A 63 32.26 8.60 -9.85
CA LEU A 63 31.41 8.26 -8.71
C LEU A 63 32.26 8.00 -7.46
N ALA A 64 32.04 8.82 -6.43
CA ALA A 64 32.61 8.66 -5.10
C ALA A 64 31.49 8.85 -4.08
N GLY A 65 31.28 7.84 -3.24
CA GLY A 65 30.18 7.85 -2.25
C GLY A 65 28.83 7.40 -2.77
N PRO A 66 27.74 7.75 -2.09
CA PRO A 66 26.39 7.38 -2.48
C PRO A 66 26.02 7.89 -3.87
N ILE A 67 25.42 7.02 -4.68
CA ILE A 67 25.02 7.37 -6.07
C ILE A 67 24.03 8.54 -6.12
N ILE A 68 23.17 8.69 -5.11
CA ILE A 68 22.20 9.78 -5.05
C ILE A 68 22.90 11.15 -4.92
N ASP A 69 23.93 11.21 -4.10
CA ASP A 69 24.71 12.45 -3.88
C ASP A 69 25.43 12.86 -5.17
N HIS A 70 26.01 11.87 -5.88
CA HIS A 70 26.65 12.10 -7.18
C HIS A 70 25.65 12.62 -8.21
N VAL A 71 24.47 12.00 -8.28
CA VAL A 71 23.40 12.40 -9.22
C VAL A 71 22.90 13.80 -8.90
N GLU A 72 22.64 14.13 -7.64
CA GLU A 72 22.21 15.49 -7.23
C GLU A 72 23.29 16.52 -7.52
N ALA A 73 24.57 16.22 -7.24
CA ALA A 73 25.69 17.10 -7.55
C ALA A 73 25.82 17.34 -9.06
N TRP A 74 25.70 16.30 -9.87
CA TRP A 74 25.74 16.43 -11.33
C TRP A 74 24.56 17.28 -11.83
N LEU A 75 23.34 17.03 -11.33
CA LEU A 75 22.13 17.76 -11.73
C LEU A 75 22.25 19.27 -11.54
N VAL A 76 22.91 19.72 -10.47
CA VAL A 76 23.07 21.17 -10.21
C VAL A 76 24.32 21.78 -10.86
N SER A 77 25.31 20.98 -11.26
CA SER A 77 26.59 21.47 -11.84
C SER A 77 26.65 21.38 -13.35
N ALA A 78 25.99 20.39 -13.97
CA ALA A 78 26.05 20.19 -15.42
C ALA A 78 25.28 21.26 -16.17
N ALA A 79 25.93 21.92 -17.12
CA ALA A 79 25.33 23.05 -17.87
C ALA A 79 24.10 22.62 -18.69
N GLU A 80 24.06 21.36 -19.14
CA GLU A 80 22.93 20.76 -19.90
C GLU A 80 21.75 20.38 -19.02
N SER A 81 21.92 20.38 -17.69
CA SER A 81 20.83 20.06 -16.77
C SER A 81 19.91 21.26 -16.59
N LYS A 82 18.59 21.05 -16.70
CA LYS A 82 17.62 22.11 -16.37
C LYS A 82 17.70 22.54 -14.90
N PHE A 83 18.30 21.75 -14.03
CA PHE A 83 18.51 22.02 -12.62
C PHE A 83 19.87 22.73 -12.34
N ALA A 84 20.69 23.02 -13.37
CA ALA A 84 21.98 23.70 -13.22
C ALA A 84 21.84 25.02 -12.44
N GLY A 85 22.74 25.26 -11.50
CA GLY A 85 22.68 26.40 -10.59
C GLY A 85 21.68 26.29 -9.44
N GLY A 86 20.98 25.16 -9.33
CA GLY A 86 20.16 24.85 -8.15
C GLY A 86 21.01 24.62 -6.90
N THR A 87 20.40 24.74 -5.73
CA THR A 87 21.03 24.44 -4.44
C THR A 87 20.61 23.06 -3.97
N ILE A 88 21.58 22.21 -3.65
CA ILE A 88 21.30 20.95 -2.96
C ILE A 88 20.98 21.29 -1.51
N VAL A 89 19.75 21.01 -1.12
CA VAL A 89 19.36 21.08 0.28
C VAL A 89 19.38 19.63 0.79
N PRO A 90 20.11 19.35 1.88
CA PRO A 90 19.99 18.04 2.51
C PRO A 90 18.52 17.74 2.69
N HIS A 91 18.11 16.51 2.38
CA HIS A 91 16.76 16.08 2.77
C HIS A 91 16.61 16.50 4.22
N GLY A 92 15.64 17.36 4.52
CA GLY A 92 15.35 17.76 5.90
C GLY A 92 15.33 16.50 6.77
N PRO A 93 15.56 16.58 8.06
CA PRO A 93 15.67 15.38 8.89
C PRO A 93 14.54 14.48 8.50
N ILE A 94 14.88 13.22 8.14
CA ILE A 94 13.90 12.20 7.74
C ILE A 94 12.79 12.31 8.76
N ASP A 95 11.63 12.79 8.35
CA ASP A 95 10.50 12.89 9.27
C ASP A 95 10.02 11.45 9.52
N LEU A 96 10.67 10.83 10.48
CA LEU A 96 10.37 9.47 10.91
C LEU A 96 8.89 9.35 11.28
N ALA A 97 8.30 10.40 11.88
CA ALA A 97 6.89 10.39 12.24
C ALA A 97 5.98 10.36 11.00
N ALA A 98 6.28 11.17 9.98
CA ALA A 98 5.54 11.14 8.72
C ALA A 98 5.70 9.80 7.97
N ASN A 99 6.90 9.22 7.98
CA ASN A 99 7.14 7.92 7.35
C ASN A 99 6.42 6.79 8.09
N LYS A 100 6.41 6.79 9.42
CA LYS A 100 5.60 5.87 10.25
C LYS A 100 4.11 6.01 9.93
N ALA A 101 3.59 7.22 9.87
CA ALA A 101 2.18 7.48 9.55
C ALA A 101 1.79 6.92 8.17
N ARG A 102 2.62 7.11 7.14
CA ARG A 102 2.41 6.53 5.80
C ARG A 102 2.42 5.00 5.83
N LYS A 103 3.39 4.40 6.53
CA LYS A 103 3.47 2.93 6.67
C LYS A 103 2.23 2.37 7.36
N ILE A 104 1.76 3.00 8.43
CA ILE A 104 0.51 2.63 9.11
C ILE A 104 -0.70 2.73 8.17
N ALA A 105 -0.79 3.77 7.34
CA ALA A 105 -1.87 3.90 6.36
C ALA A 105 -1.86 2.75 5.34
N VAL A 106 -0.68 2.36 4.85
CA VAL A 106 -0.53 1.20 3.96
C VAL A 106 -0.97 -0.09 4.65
N LEU A 107 -0.53 -0.35 5.87
CA LEU A 107 -0.89 -1.54 6.65
C LEU A 107 -2.41 -1.60 6.92
N ASN A 108 -3.04 -0.47 7.25
CA ASN A 108 -4.49 -0.40 7.41
C ASN A 108 -5.24 -0.74 6.11
N SER A 109 -4.72 -0.27 4.97
CA SER A 109 -5.30 -0.62 3.66
C SER A 109 -5.14 -2.12 3.36
N CYS A 110 -3.97 -2.70 3.64
CA CYS A 110 -3.74 -4.15 3.50
C CYS A 110 -4.67 -4.96 4.42
N CYS A 111 -4.87 -4.52 5.66
CA CYS A 111 -5.82 -5.15 6.59
C CYS A 111 -7.24 -5.15 6.02
N SER A 112 -7.70 -3.99 5.55
CA SER A 112 -9.03 -3.86 4.94
C SER A 112 -9.19 -4.78 3.72
N LEU A 113 -8.17 -4.84 2.86
CA LEU A 113 -8.17 -5.75 1.70
C LEU A 113 -8.17 -7.22 2.13
N ALA A 114 -7.39 -7.59 3.14
CA ALA A 114 -7.35 -8.96 3.65
C ALA A 114 -8.73 -9.40 4.18
N ILE A 115 -9.45 -8.52 4.88
CA ILE A 115 -10.81 -8.78 5.35
C ILE A 115 -11.77 -8.92 4.16
N MET A 116 -11.74 -7.99 3.21
CA MET A 116 -12.66 -7.99 2.05
C MET A 116 -12.39 -9.12 1.06
N ASN A 117 -11.18 -9.65 1.03
CA ASN A 117 -10.85 -10.81 0.18
C ASN A 117 -11.59 -12.08 0.59
N GLY A 118 -12.20 -12.12 1.78
CA GLY A 118 -12.96 -13.28 2.22
C GLY A 118 -12.13 -14.32 2.97
N PHE A 119 -12.74 -15.47 3.19
CA PHE A 119 -12.17 -16.52 4.02
C PHE A 119 -12.61 -17.90 3.54
N LYS A 120 -11.96 -18.95 4.05
CA LYS A 120 -12.36 -20.34 3.81
C LYS A 120 -13.08 -20.89 5.04
N SER A 121 -14.09 -21.77 4.78
CA SER A 121 -14.79 -22.54 5.79
C SER A 121 -15.06 -23.94 5.25
N ASP A 122 -14.98 -24.94 6.11
CA ASP A 122 -15.30 -26.34 5.82
C ASP A 122 -16.71 -26.75 6.30
N ALA A 123 -17.56 -25.79 6.57
CA ALA A 123 -18.92 -26.00 7.07
C ALA A 123 -19.76 -26.96 6.21
N LEU A 124 -19.48 -27.06 4.91
CA LEU A 124 -20.12 -27.98 3.97
C LEU A 124 -19.40 -29.34 3.83
N GLY A 125 -18.43 -29.63 4.71
CA GLY A 125 -17.67 -30.89 4.71
C GLY A 125 -16.35 -30.84 3.96
N GLU A 126 -16.14 -29.83 3.13
CA GLU A 126 -14.89 -29.51 2.46
C GLU A 126 -14.69 -27.99 2.41
N PRO A 127 -13.46 -27.50 2.14
CA PRO A 127 -13.19 -26.06 2.13
C PRO A 127 -13.90 -25.35 0.98
N TYR A 128 -14.79 -24.43 1.32
CA TYR A 128 -15.38 -23.45 0.41
C TYR A 128 -14.85 -22.06 0.72
N TYR A 129 -14.78 -21.23 -0.30
CA TYR A 129 -14.41 -19.82 -0.16
C TYR A 129 -15.65 -18.95 -0.04
N TYR A 130 -15.68 -18.07 0.96
CA TYR A 130 -16.78 -17.15 1.25
C TYR A 130 -16.34 -15.71 1.04
N PRO A 131 -17.09 -14.92 0.26
CA PRO A 131 -16.78 -13.52 0.06
C PRO A 131 -17.07 -12.73 1.34
N ALA A 132 -16.33 -11.63 1.57
CA ALA A 132 -16.49 -10.82 2.76
C ALA A 132 -16.42 -9.31 2.49
N LYS A 133 -16.90 -8.84 1.33
CA LYS A 133 -17.20 -7.43 1.13
C LYS A 133 -18.31 -7.01 2.10
N LYS A 134 -18.47 -5.71 2.30
CA LYS A 134 -19.46 -5.21 3.28
C LYS A 134 -20.85 -5.84 3.13
N GLN A 135 -21.36 -5.94 1.91
CA GLN A 135 -22.66 -6.54 1.63
C GLN A 135 -22.70 -8.05 1.99
N ASP A 136 -21.59 -8.77 1.73
CA ASP A 136 -21.50 -10.19 2.03
C ASP A 136 -21.49 -10.43 3.54
N GLN A 137 -20.79 -9.58 4.30
CA GLN A 137 -20.78 -9.61 5.76
C GLN A 137 -22.17 -9.36 6.34
N ASP A 138 -22.90 -8.37 5.81
CA ASP A 138 -24.27 -8.07 6.24
C ASP A 138 -25.22 -9.22 5.94
N ASN A 139 -25.11 -9.83 4.75
CA ASN A 139 -25.89 -11.02 4.38
C ASN A 139 -25.56 -12.22 5.29
N LEU A 140 -24.28 -12.42 5.63
CA LEU A 140 -23.88 -13.49 6.55
C LEU A 140 -24.46 -13.28 7.94
N VAL A 141 -24.38 -12.06 8.47
CA VAL A 141 -24.99 -11.72 9.78
C VAL A 141 -26.49 -11.98 9.73
N ALA A 142 -27.20 -11.56 8.69
CA ALA A 142 -28.63 -11.82 8.53
C ALA A 142 -28.94 -13.32 8.51
N SER A 143 -28.20 -14.11 7.73
CA SER A 143 -28.40 -15.56 7.65
C SER A 143 -28.10 -16.28 8.97
N VAL A 144 -27.04 -15.87 9.68
CA VAL A 144 -26.74 -16.39 11.03
C VAL A 144 -27.84 -16.01 12.02
N THR A 145 -28.32 -14.78 11.97
CA THR A 145 -29.39 -14.31 12.87
C THR A 145 -30.68 -15.10 12.63
N ASP A 146 -31.03 -15.32 11.36
CA ASP A 146 -32.22 -16.14 10.98
C ASP A 146 -32.09 -17.59 11.50
N SER A 147 -30.90 -18.18 11.46
CA SER A 147 -30.61 -19.51 11.97
C SER A 147 -30.74 -19.67 13.50
N LEU A 148 -30.86 -18.57 14.23
CA LEU A 148 -31.02 -18.56 15.69
C LEU A 148 -32.47 -18.44 16.15
N ILE A 149 -33.43 -18.32 15.22
CA ILE A 149 -34.85 -18.22 15.55
C ILE A 149 -35.31 -19.53 16.22
N PRO A 150 -36.03 -19.48 17.34
CA PRO A 150 -36.54 -20.71 18.00
C PRO A 150 -37.53 -21.48 17.12
N ASN A 151 -37.52 -22.81 17.24
CA ASN A 151 -38.43 -23.70 16.57
C ASN A 151 -38.35 -23.69 15.02
N LEU A 152 -37.15 -23.54 14.48
CA LEU A 152 -36.92 -23.73 13.04
C LEU A 152 -37.35 -25.17 12.62
N PRO A 153 -37.89 -25.36 11.41
CA PRO A 153 -38.11 -26.68 10.85
C PRO A 153 -36.80 -27.54 10.84
N GLU A 154 -36.93 -28.85 10.98
CA GLU A 154 -35.75 -29.74 10.99
C GLU A 154 -34.97 -29.71 9.66
N ASP A 155 -35.64 -29.43 8.56
CA ASP A 155 -35.07 -29.28 7.22
C ASP A 155 -34.74 -27.84 6.84
N TRP A 156 -34.79 -26.94 7.81
CA TRP A 156 -34.45 -25.53 7.54
C TRP A 156 -33.05 -25.36 6.97
N THR A 157 -32.94 -24.62 5.88
CA THR A 157 -31.68 -24.23 5.27
C THR A 157 -31.75 -22.80 4.75
N THR A 158 -30.58 -22.13 4.68
CA THR A 158 -30.43 -20.85 4.01
C THR A 158 -29.46 -20.97 2.86
N PRO A 159 -29.78 -20.45 1.65
CA PRO A 159 -28.82 -20.41 0.56
C PRO A 159 -27.78 -19.33 0.81
N PHE A 160 -26.49 -19.67 0.72
CA PHE A 160 -25.42 -18.69 0.83
C PHE A 160 -24.44 -18.83 -0.32
N TRP A 161 -23.94 -17.68 -0.82
CA TRP A 161 -23.05 -17.60 -1.97
C TRP A 161 -21.63 -17.98 -1.57
N CYS A 162 -21.07 -19.02 -2.18
CA CYS A 162 -19.72 -19.50 -1.93
C CYS A 162 -19.12 -20.17 -3.16
N MET A 163 -17.80 -20.28 -3.19
CA MET A 163 -17.03 -20.89 -4.26
C MET A 163 -16.42 -22.22 -3.80
N ASP A 164 -16.51 -23.23 -4.62
CA ASP A 164 -15.90 -24.53 -4.37
C ASP A 164 -14.43 -24.61 -4.83
N ASN A 165 -13.84 -25.79 -4.70
CA ASN A 165 -12.45 -26.06 -5.07
C ASN A 165 -12.20 -26.12 -6.60
N THR A 166 -13.26 -26.02 -7.42
CA THR A 166 -13.19 -25.91 -8.88
C THR A 166 -13.40 -24.47 -9.37
N ASP A 167 -13.35 -23.49 -8.46
CA ASP A 167 -13.63 -22.07 -8.69
C ASP A 167 -15.08 -21.78 -9.14
N ALA A 168 -16.01 -22.72 -8.93
CA ALA A 168 -17.41 -22.52 -9.28
C ALA A 168 -18.20 -21.85 -8.15
N TRP A 169 -18.72 -20.66 -8.43
CA TRP A 169 -19.56 -19.87 -7.54
C TRP A 169 -21.02 -20.31 -7.65
N ALA A 170 -21.66 -20.57 -6.51
CA ALA A 170 -23.08 -20.87 -6.46
C ALA A 170 -23.71 -20.53 -5.11
N PHE A 171 -25.03 -20.32 -5.08
CA PHE A 171 -25.81 -20.40 -3.86
C PHE A 171 -25.92 -21.86 -3.42
N ARG A 172 -25.38 -22.17 -2.25
CA ARG A 172 -25.47 -23.54 -1.68
C ARG A 172 -26.28 -23.51 -0.39
N PRO A 173 -27.16 -24.53 -0.15
CA PRO A 173 -27.92 -24.59 1.07
C PRO A 173 -27.01 -24.88 2.27
N HIS A 174 -27.23 -24.14 3.36
CA HIS A 174 -26.54 -24.32 4.63
C HIS A 174 -27.58 -24.58 5.71
N THR A 175 -27.42 -25.62 6.51
CA THR A 175 -28.19 -25.83 7.73
C THR A 175 -27.88 -24.74 8.75
N ALA A 176 -28.70 -24.64 9.82
CA ALA A 176 -28.47 -23.67 10.88
C ALA A 176 -27.07 -23.81 11.51
N ALA A 177 -26.61 -25.04 11.77
CA ALA A 177 -25.28 -25.29 12.32
C ALA A 177 -24.17 -24.88 11.36
N GLN A 178 -24.32 -25.15 10.05
CA GLN A 178 -23.35 -24.80 9.04
C GLN A 178 -23.19 -23.30 8.85
N ILE A 179 -24.29 -22.54 8.72
CA ILE A 179 -24.19 -21.10 8.54
C ILE A 179 -23.65 -20.40 9.80
N GLN A 180 -23.95 -20.92 11.00
CA GLN A 180 -23.36 -20.44 12.24
C GLN A 180 -21.85 -20.73 12.32
N GLN A 181 -21.39 -21.88 11.78
CA GLN A 181 -19.97 -22.18 11.65
C GLN A 181 -19.29 -21.19 10.72
N VAL A 182 -19.83 -20.95 9.52
CA VAL A 182 -19.35 -19.96 8.57
C VAL A 182 -19.22 -18.58 9.24
N GLY A 183 -20.23 -18.16 9.99
CA GLY A 183 -20.23 -16.89 10.72
C GLY A 183 -19.10 -16.79 11.76
N ARG A 184 -18.86 -17.86 12.55
CA ARG A 184 -17.77 -17.93 13.51
C ARG A 184 -16.39 -17.84 12.84
N GLU A 185 -16.21 -18.56 11.75
CA GLU A 185 -14.95 -18.61 11.01
C GLU A 185 -14.67 -17.28 10.27
N GLY A 186 -15.69 -16.65 9.69
CA GLY A 186 -15.58 -15.31 9.12
C GLY A 186 -15.19 -14.25 10.15
N LYS A 187 -15.81 -14.31 11.35
CA LYS A 187 -15.40 -13.45 12.47
C LYS A 187 -13.95 -13.72 12.91
N ALA A 188 -13.55 -15.00 12.98
CA ALA A 188 -12.19 -15.36 13.35
C ALA A 188 -11.16 -14.85 12.33
N ALA A 189 -11.44 -14.96 11.03
CA ALA A 189 -10.60 -14.44 9.96
C ALA A 189 -10.45 -12.92 10.05
N THR A 190 -11.54 -12.20 10.29
CA THR A 190 -11.52 -10.74 10.51
C THR A 190 -10.66 -10.35 11.71
N LEU A 191 -10.84 -11.03 12.85
CA LEU A 191 -10.05 -10.77 14.05
C LEU A 191 -8.56 -11.09 13.85
N ALA A 192 -8.23 -12.14 13.11
CA ALA A 192 -6.85 -12.48 12.77
C ALA A 192 -6.18 -11.38 11.94
N ALA A 193 -6.86 -10.85 10.92
CA ALA A 193 -6.36 -9.74 10.11
C ALA A 193 -6.16 -8.46 10.97
N MET A 194 -7.11 -8.13 11.83
CA MET A 194 -7.01 -6.98 12.74
C MET A 194 -5.86 -7.14 13.74
N SER A 195 -5.69 -8.34 14.32
CA SER A 195 -4.60 -8.62 15.25
C SER A 195 -3.23 -8.51 14.57
N LYS A 196 -3.10 -9.04 13.34
CA LYS A 196 -1.89 -8.86 12.52
C LYS A 196 -1.58 -7.39 12.27
N ASN A 197 -2.60 -6.61 11.91
CA ASN A 197 -2.44 -5.17 11.68
C ASN A 197 -1.93 -4.46 12.94
N GLU A 198 -2.51 -4.75 14.08
CA GLU A 198 -2.09 -4.15 15.35
C GLU A 198 -0.64 -4.51 15.72
N GLN A 199 -0.24 -5.77 15.53
CA GLN A 199 1.16 -6.19 15.75
C GLN A 199 2.13 -5.46 14.82
N LEU A 200 1.79 -5.30 13.53
CA LEU A 200 2.61 -4.57 12.57
C LEU A 200 2.68 -3.08 12.90
N ARG A 201 1.60 -2.47 13.36
CA ARG A 201 1.59 -1.08 13.81
C ARG A 201 2.51 -0.86 15.01
N GLN A 202 2.50 -1.77 15.99
CA GLN A 202 3.43 -1.72 17.12
C GLN A 202 4.90 -1.84 16.66
N GLN A 203 5.17 -2.67 15.66
CA GLN A 203 6.51 -2.73 15.05
C GLN A 203 6.89 -1.40 14.38
N VAL A 204 5.97 -0.77 13.64
CA VAL A 204 6.19 0.55 13.04
C VAL A 204 6.48 1.61 14.11
N ASP A 205 5.72 1.61 15.20
CA ASP A 205 5.90 2.58 16.29
C ASP A 205 7.28 2.44 16.96
N ALA A 206 7.80 1.22 17.08
CA ALA A 206 9.11 0.94 17.65
C ALA A 206 10.28 1.08 16.64
N ALA A 207 10.00 1.09 15.33
CA ALA A 207 11.03 1.03 14.28
C ALA A 207 11.86 2.31 14.15
N THR A 208 13.13 2.13 13.78
CA THR A 208 13.97 3.20 13.20
C THR A 208 13.61 3.38 11.71
N GLN A 209 14.19 4.41 11.07
CA GLN A 209 13.94 4.67 9.65
C GLN A 209 14.35 3.48 8.77
N GLU A 210 15.50 2.86 9.05
CA GLU A 210 16.04 1.74 8.28
C GLU A 210 15.20 0.45 8.44
N GLN A 211 14.47 0.33 9.55
CA GLN A 211 13.65 -0.84 9.85
C GLN A 211 12.27 -0.78 9.21
N LEU A 212 11.79 0.43 8.83
CA LEU A 212 10.43 0.62 8.32
C LEU A 212 10.15 -0.17 7.04
N ASP A 213 11.15 -0.29 6.14
CA ASP A 213 10.95 -0.94 4.84
C ASP A 213 10.78 -2.46 4.97
N ALA A 214 11.37 -3.06 6.00
CA ALA A 214 11.26 -4.48 6.28
C ALA A 214 9.88 -4.88 6.86
N ILE A 215 9.09 -3.92 7.36
CA ILE A 215 7.77 -4.19 7.91
C ILE A 215 6.77 -4.30 6.76
N VAL A 216 6.31 -5.51 6.47
CA VAL A 216 5.36 -5.80 5.39
C VAL A 216 4.15 -6.56 5.91
N TRP A 217 3.05 -6.47 5.15
CA TRP A 217 1.81 -7.19 5.47
C TRP A 217 1.94 -8.70 5.29
#